data_721f9eb00ac1865ba6626a37de0342d2
#
_entry.id   721f9eb00ac1865ba6626a37de0342d2
#
_cell.length_a   1.000
_cell.length_b   1.000
_cell.length_c   1.000
_cell.angle_alpha   90.00
_cell.angle_beta   90.00
_cell.angle_gamma   90.00
#
_symmetry.space_group_name_H-M   'P 1'
#
loop_
_entity.id
_entity.type
_entity.pdbx_description
1 polymer ?
#
loop_
_entity_poly.entity_id
_entity_poly.type
_entity_poly.pdbx_seq_one_letter_code
_entity_poly.pdbx_strand_id
1 'polypeptide(L)'
;MELLRAFRDIAGKHIYMSAKLEKTQDEQGRILYGPSMPGAKLSQQIPYLVDECYALRVEKDAEGNTQRALMCDSDGLWLAKDRSSKLAAWEAPDLGEIIAKIGGKND
;
A
#
# COMPACT_ATOMS: atom_id res chain seq x y z
N MET A 1 -0.86 -5.02 17.24
CA MET A 1 0.38 -5.14 16.44
C MET A 1 0.89 -6.57 16.35
N GLU A 2 0.83 -7.33 17.43
CA GLU A 2 1.33 -8.70 17.41
C GLU A 2 0.58 -9.60 16.41
N LEU A 3 -0.72 -9.43 16.28
CA LEU A 3 -1.50 -10.21 15.32
C LEU A 3 -1.05 -9.93 13.88
N LEU A 4 -0.81 -8.65 13.54
CA LEU A 4 -0.33 -8.29 12.23
C LEU A 4 1.05 -8.89 11.95
N ARG A 5 1.94 -8.86 12.95
CA ARG A 5 3.27 -9.47 12.83
C ARG A 5 3.19 -10.98 12.65
N ALA A 6 2.26 -11.62 13.38
CA ALA A 6 2.08 -13.07 13.25
C ALA A 6 1.67 -13.46 11.83
N PHE A 7 0.74 -12.70 11.22
CA PHE A 7 0.37 -12.95 9.84
C PHE A 7 1.53 -12.65 8.88
N ARG A 8 2.22 -11.53 9.09
CA ARG A 8 3.37 -11.17 8.26
C ARG A 8 4.42 -12.26 8.23
N ASP A 9 4.66 -12.92 9.36
CA ASP A 9 5.78 -13.84 9.54
C ASP A 9 5.45 -15.28 9.14
N ILE A 10 4.25 -15.55 8.60
CA ILE A 10 3.92 -16.88 8.10
C ILE A 10 4.81 -17.21 6.91
N ALA A 11 5.63 -18.25 7.06
CA ALA A 11 6.58 -18.64 6.03
C ALA A 11 5.88 -19.30 4.84
N GLY A 12 6.39 -19.05 3.64
CA GLY A 12 5.93 -19.70 2.42
C GLY A 12 4.60 -19.23 1.89
N LYS A 13 4.09 -18.10 2.39
CA LYS A 13 2.80 -17.56 1.96
C LYS A 13 2.86 -16.06 1.75
N HIS A 14 2.07 -15.59 0.80
CA HIS A 14 1.77 -14.18 0.65
C HIS A 14 0.55 -13.86 1.50
N ILE A 15 0.65 -12.84 2.31
CA ILE A 15 -0.46 -12.41 3.15
C ILE A 15 -0.96 -11.07 2.62
N TYR A 16 -2.25 -11.03 2.29
CA TYR A 16 -2.89 -9.83 1.79
C TYR A 16 -3.89 -9.32 2.83
N MET A 17 -3.81 -8.02 3.12
CA MET A 17 -4.77 -7.37 4.01
C MET A 17 -5.27 -6.10 3.37
N SER A 18 -6.58 -5.86 3.45
CA SER A 18 -7.17 -4.62 2.99
C SER A 18 -7.63 -3.80 4.18
N ALA A 19 -7.62 -2.47 4.01
CA ALA A 19 -8.06 -1.55 5.04
C ALA A 19 -8.73 -0.35 4.40
N LYS A 20 -9.67 0.27 5.11
CA LYS A 20 -10.26 1.52 4.69
C LYS A 20 -9.20 2.62 4.68
N LEU A 21 -9.40 3.60 3.82
CA LEU A 21 -8.56 4.80 3.80
C LEU A 21 -8.90 5.68 4.98
N GLU A 22 -7.88 6.20 5.65
CA GLU A 22 -8.04 7.12 6.76
C GLU A 22 -7.17 8.34 6.56
N LYS A 23 -7.70 9.51 6.91
CA LYS A 23 -6.98 10.77 6.92
C LYS A 23 -6.46 11.01 8.33
N THR A 24 -5.15 11.16 8.48
CA THR A 24 -4.50 11.40 9.78
C THR A 24 -3.60 12.61 9.70
N GLN A 25 -3.08 13.05 10.85
CA GLN A 25 -2.05 14.08 10.92
C GLN A 25 -0.82 13.52 11.63
N ASP A 26 0.37 13.87 11.13
CA ASP A 26 1.61 13.52 11.82
C ASP A 26 1.92 14.57 12.91
N GLU A 27 3.07 14.42 13.56
CA GLU A 27 3.46 15.30 14.67
C GLU A 27 3.72 16.73 14.23
N GLN A 28 4.04 16.95 12.96
CA GLN A 28 4.22 18.29 12.39
C GLN A 28 2.94 18.87 11.83
N GLY A 29 1.82 18.19 12.00
CA GLY A 29 0.53 18.65 11.51
C GLY A 29 0.25 18.37 10.04
N ARG A 30 1.13 17.62 9.36
CA ARG A 30 0.89 17.27 7.95
C ARG A 30 -0.21 16.24 7.85
N ILE A 31 -1.05 16.40 6.83
CA ILE A 31 -2.12 15.45 6.55
C ILE A 31 -1.56 14.27 5.79
N LEU A 32 -1.90 13.05 6.24
CA LEU A 32 -1.49 11.81 5.60
C LEU A 32 -2.70 10.92 5.36
N TYR A 33 -2.74 10.26 4.22
CA TYR A 33 -3.75 9.26 3.91
C TYR A 33 -3.12 7.88 3.98
N GLY A 34 -3.75 6.98 4.73
CA GLY A 34 -3.23 5.63 4.91
C GLY A 34 -4.30 4.66 5.34
N PRO A 35 -3.91 3.42 5.66
CA PRO A 35 -4.88 2.41 6.08
C PRO A 35 -5.50 2.79 7.42
N SER A 36 -6.82 2.56 7.54
CA SER A 36 -7.54 2.85 8.78
C SER A 36 -7.23 1.78 9.81
N MET A 37 -6.71 2.23 10.94
CA MET A 37 -6.36 1.35 12.06
C MET A 37 -6.73 2.06 13.35
N PRO A 38 -6.93 1.32 14.47
CA PRO A 38 -7.18 1.96 15.74
C PRO A 38 -6.03 2.88 16.13
N GLY A 39 -6.26 4.19 16.10
CA GLY A 39 -5.26 5.18 16.42
C GLY A 39 -4.44 5.65 15.23
N ALA A 40 -4.24 6.95 15.13
CA ALA A 40 -3.53 7.56 14.01
C ALA A 40 -2.08 7.09 13.90
N LYS A 41 -1.41 6.87 15.03
CA LYS A 41 -0.02 6.41 15.03
C LYS A 41 0.13 5.03 14.41
N LEU A 42 -0.84 4.13 14.68
CA LEU A 42 -0.80 2.80 14.11
C LEU A 42 -0.98 2.85 12.60
N SER A 43 -1.90 3.68 12.11
CA SER A 43 -2.10 3.89 10.69
C SER A 43 -0.79 4.30 10.00
N GLN A 44 -0.04 5.22 10.60
CA GLN A 44 1.21 5.72 10.03
C GLN A 44 2.35 4.72 10.12
N GLN A 45 2.26 3.74 11.02
CA GLN A 45 3.30 2.72 11.22
C GLN A 45 3.13 1.48 10.33
N ILE A 46 1.96 1.29 9.75
CA ILE A 46 1.68 0.08 8.96
C ILE A 46 2.73 -0.14 7.84
N PRO A 47 3.16 0.89 7.09
CA PRO A 47 4.17 0.66 6.05
C PRO A 47 5.48 0.06 6.55
N TYR A 48 5.81 0.25 7.83
CA TYR A 48 7.03 -0.31 8.39
C TYR A 48 6.89 -1.79 8.78
N LEU A 49 5.66 -2.30 8.84
CA LEU A 49 5.37 -3.67 9.23
C LEU A 49 5.23 -4.62 8.05
N VAL A 50 4.98 -4.10 6.86
CA VAL A 50 4.71 -4.90 5.67
C VAL A 50 5.77 -4.63 4.61
N ASP A 51 5.95 -5.58 3.70
CA ASP A 51 6.88 -5.39 2.58
C ASP A 51 6.30 -4.47 1.53
N GLU A 52 4.99 -4.52 1.34
CA GLU A 52 4.29 -3.76 0.33
C GLU A 52 3.06 -3.11 0.95
N CYS A 53 2.85 -1.84 0.62
CA CYS A 53 1.66 -1.11 1.04
C CYS A 53 1.21 -0.25 -0.13
N TYR A 54 -0.02 -0.47 -0.60
CA TYR A 54 -0.53 0.24 -1.78
C TYR A 54 -1.78 1.01 -1.45
N ALA A 55 -1.95 2.15 -2.09
CA ALA A 55 -3.19 2.90 -2.03
C ALA A 55 -3.94 2.68 -3.35
N LEU A 56 -5.18 2.21 -3.26
CA LEU A 56 -6.04 2.12 -4.45
C LEU A 56 -6.59 3.50 -4.74
N ARG A 57 -6.20 4.07 -5.87
CA ARG A 57 -6.63 5.40 -6.29
C ARG A 57 -7.59 5.29 -7.47
N VAL A 58 -8.60 6.12 -7.44
CA VAL A 58 -9.59 6.21 -8.52
C VAL A 58 -9.52 7.62 -9.08
N GLU A 59 -9.14 7.73 -10.35
CA GLU A 59 -8.99 9.01 -11.03
C GLU A 59 -9.78 8.98 -12.32
N LYS A 60 -10.14 10.15 -12.83
CA LYS A 60 -10.75 10.28 -14.15
C LYS A 60 -9.72 10.76 -15.13
N ASP A 61 -9.70 10.15 -16.33
CA ASP A 61 -8.83 10.60 -17.40
C ASP A 61 -9.42 11.86 -18.06
N ALA A 62 -8.71 12.37 -19.08
CA ALA A 62 -9.12 13.58 -19.80
C ALA A 62 -10.48 13.42 -20.50
N GLU A 63 -10.88 12.19 -20.78
CA GLU A 63 -12.15 11.88 -21.46
C GLU A 63 -13.29 11.59 -20.49
N GLY A 64 -13.03 11.68 -19.17
CA GLY A 64 -14.02 11.43 -18.15
C GLY A 64 -14.17 9.97 -17.75
N ASN A 65 -13.34 9.07 -18.29
CA ASN A 65 -13.38 7.65 -17.93
C ASN A 65 -12.74 7.42 -16.57
N THR A 66 -13.36 6.57 -15.77
CA THR A 66 -12.82 6.21 -14.46
C THR A 66 -11.66 5.24 -14.63
N GLN A 67 -10.53 5.58 -14.00
CA GLN A 67 -9.32 4.76 -13.99
C GLN A 67 -9.01 4.35 -12.56
N ARG A 68 -8.65 3.10 -12.36
CA ARG A 68 -8.19 2.61 -11.06
C ARG A 68 -6.75 2.15 -11.17
N ALA A 69 -5.94 2.50 -10.18
CA ALA A 69 -4.54 2.11 -10.15
C ALA A 69 -4.09 1.97 -8.70
N LEU A 70 -3.07 1.14 -8.49
CA LEU A 70 -2.43 1.04 -7.19
C LEU A 70 -1.24 1.99 -7.16
N MET A 71 -1.23 2.89 -6.19
CA MET A 71 -0.09 3.76 -5.93
C MET A 71 0.87 2.99 -5.05
N CYS A 72 2.07 2.76 -5.55
CA CYS A 72 3.07 1.90 -4.90
C CYS A 72 4.20 2.69 -4.27
N ASP A 73 4.23 4.00 -4.48
CA ASP A 73 5.26 4.86 -3.92
C ASP A 73 4.58 6.08 -3.32
N SER A 74 5.03 6.47 -2.13
CA SER A 74 4.42 7.59 -1.42
C SER A 74 4.69 8.92 -2.14
N ASP A 75 3.66 9.76 -2.22
CA ASP A 75 3.78 11.11 -2.77
C ASP A 75 3.90 12.18 -1.68
N GLY A 76 4.08 11.77 -0.43
CA GLY A 76 4.14 12.67 0.70
C GLY A 76 2.82 12.93 1.39
N LEU A 77 1.69 12.60 0.75
CA LEU A 77 0.36 12.71 1.32
C LEU A 77 -0.27 11.33 1.56
N TRP A 78 -0.04 10.40 0.64
CA TRP A 78 -0.57 9.04 0.72
C TRP A 78 0.53 8.08 1.13
N LEU A 79 0.26 7.24 2.11
CA LEU A 79 1.22 6.23 2.53
C LEU A 79 1.21 5.08 1.54
N ALA A 80 2.37 4.79 0.99
CA ALA A 80 2.55 3.66 0.09
C ALA A 80 4.01 3.23 0.14
N LYS A 81 4.27 1.97 -0.18
CA LYS A 81 5.61 1.42 -0.09
C LYS A 81 5.76 0.22 -1.01
N ASP A 82 6.87 0.15 -1.71
CA ASP A 82 7.31 -1.01 -2.46
C ASP A 82 8.75 -1.35 -2.06
N ARG A 83 8.89 -2.36 -1.22
CA ARG A 83 10.20 -2.78 -0.73
C ARG A 83 11.03 -3.45 -1.83
N SER A 84 10.37 -4.05 -2.81
CA SER A 84 11.07 -4.77 -3.89
C SER A 84 11.82 -3.85 -4.83
N SER A 85 11.39 -2.60 -4.96
CA SER A 85 11.89 -1.63 -5.94
C SER A 85 11.66 -2.06 -7.39
N LYS A 86 10.80 -3.05 -7.62
CA LYS A 86 10.51 -3.58 -8.96
C LYS A 86 9.23 -3.03 -9.56
N LEU A 87 8.43 -2.34 -8.77
CA LEU A 87 7.17 -1.77 -9.23
C LEU A 87 7.36 -0.33 -9.67
N ALA A 88 6.52 0.09 -10.64
CA ALA A 88 6.41 1.50 -10.96
C ALA A 88 5.66 2.22 -9.84
N ALA A 89 5.68 3.57 -9.84
CA ALA A 89 4.91 4.34 -8.87
C ALA A 89 3.42 4.03 -8.95
N TRP A 90 2.93 3.68 -10.14
CA TRP A 90 1.54 3.32 -10.39
C TRP A 90 1.50 1.98 -11.11
N GLU A 91 0.69 1.06 -10.61
CA GLU A 91 0.52 -0.27 -11.20
C GLU A 91 -0.97 -0.56 -11.40
N ALA A 92 -1.27 -1.44 -12.34
CA ALA A 92 -2.64 -1.93 -12.50
C ALA A 92 -3.07 -2.67 -11.23
N PRO A 93 -4.35 -2.60 -10.83
CA PRO A 93 -4.82 -3.25 -9.61
C PRO A 93 -5.01 -4.75 -9.81
N ASP A 94 -3.94 -5.46 -10.10
CA ASP A 94 -3.91 -6.90 -10.33
C ASP A 94 -2.78 -7.49 -9.50
N LEU A 95 -3.13 -8.12 -8.38
CA LEU A 95 -2.15 -8.66 -7.44
C LEU A 95 -1.32 -9.77 -8.06
N GLY A 96 -1.88 -10.55 -8.97
CA GLY A 96 -1.12 -11.60 -9.66
C GLY A 96 0.04 -11.02 -10.46
N GLU A 97 -0.21 -9.95 -11.21
CA GLU A 97 0.84 -9.27 -11.97
C GLU A 97 1.88 -8.64 -11.05
N ILE A 98 1.44 -8.04 -9.95
CA ILE A 98 2.34 -7.42 -8.99
C ILE A 98 3.26 -8.45 -8.36
N ILE A 99 2.71 -9.58 -7.92
CA ILE A 99 3.49 -10.65 -7.32
C ILE A 99 4.52 -11.19 -8.32
N ALA A 100 4.12 -11.34 -9.58
CA ALA A 100 5.04 -11.79 -10.62
C ALA A 100 6.20 -10.81 -10.81
N LYS A 101 5.94 -9.51 -10.80
CA LYS A 101 6.99 -8.49 -10.92
C LYS A 101 7.94 -8.54 -9.74
N ILE A 102 7.41 -8.66 -8.54
CA ILE A 102 8.22 -8.69 -7.32
C ILE A 102 9.09 -9.95 -7.27
N GLY A 103 8.51 -11.09 -7.64
CA GLY A 103 9.19 -12.36 -7.63
C GLY A 103 10.29 -12.49 -8.66
N GLY A 104 10.30 -11.64 -9.59
CA GLY A 104 11.29 -11.70 -10.65
C GLY A 104 10.99 -12.76 -11.63
N LYS A 105 10.58 -13.22 -11.67
CA LYS A 105 10.59 -14.27 -12.31
C LYS A 105 10.53 -14.79 -13.31
N ASN A 106 10.80 -15.25 -12.96
CA ASN A 106 10.87 -15.88 -13.38
C ASN A 106 10.45 -16.57 -13.43
N ASP A 107 10.27 -16.52 -13.31
CA ASP A 107 10.23 -17.21 -13.09
C ASP A 107 9.97 -17.77 -13.49
#